data_ed2cd0d970013c7eab04ed0c3654bf79
#
_entry.id   ed2cd0d970013c7eab04ed0c3654bf79
#
_cell.length_a   1.000
_cell.length_b   1.000
_cell.length_c   1.000
_cell.angle_alpha   90.00
_cell.angle_beta   90.00
_cell.angle_gamma   90.00
#
_symmetry.space_group_name_H-M   'P 1'
#
loop_
_entity.id
_entity.type
_entity.pdbx_description
1 polymer ?
#
loop_
_entity_poly.entity_id
_entity_poly.type
_entity_poly.pdbx_seq_one_letter_code
_entity_poly.pdbx_strand_id
1 'polypeptide(L)'
;MKAISVLGSTGSIGTQTLQIAEEFPEQFRVVALTAGRNLKLLVEQVQRHRPEVVALADADLLHELQERLKDAGIAGADAPQLVGGADGLNVAAAWDSADLVVTGIVGCAGLLPTLAAIRAGKDLALANKETMIAAGPVVLPELKKSGSRLLPADSEHSAIFQCLQGTPWAENARLSTGVPTPGLRRIQLTASGGAFRDWTAADLEKATVADATSHPNWSMGRKITVDSASLMNKGLEVIEAHYLFGLDYDHIEIVIHPQSIIHSMIELADSSVLAQLGWPDMKLPILYCLSWPSRLETPWRRLDLTE
;
A
#
# COMPACT_ATOMS: atom_id res chain seq x y z
N MET A 1 -20.22 7.11 -3.28
CA MET A 1 -19.46 5.87 -3.51
C MET A 1 -18.14 6.25 -4.14
N LYS A 2 -17.00 5.90 -3.53
CA LYS A 2 -15.66 6.25 -4.02
C LYS A 2 -15.23 5.25 -5.10
N ALA A 3 -14.80 5.76 -6.25
CA ALA A 3 -14.31 4.94 -7.36
C ALA A 3 -12.80 4.69 -7.21
N ILE A 4 -12.39 3.42 -7.27
CA ILE A 4 -11.01 3.02 -7.02
C ILE A 4 -10.36 2.34 -8.24
N SER A 5 -9.12 2.73 -8.53
CA SER A 5 -8.23 2.00 -9.43
C SER A 5 -7.28 1.14 -8.60
N VAL A 6 -7.12 -0.14 -8.93
CA VAL A 6 -6.28 -1.07 -8.18
C VAL A 6 -5.11 -1.52 -9.04
N LEU A 7 -3.94 -0.95 -8.76
CA LEU A 7 -2.71 -1.32 -9.45
C LEU A 7 -2.09 -2.55 -8.81
N GLY A 8 -1.92 -3.64 -9.59
CA GLY A 8 -1.45 -4.91 -9.08
C GLY A 8 -2.55 -5.72 -8.36
N SER A 9 -3.75 -5.78 -8.94
CA SER A 9 -4.96 -6.38 -8.35
C SER A 9 -4.82 -7.84 -7.96
N THR A 10 -3.96 -8.59 -8.64
CA THR A 10 -3.71 -10.01 -8.36
C THR A 10 -2.63 -10.26 -7.32
N GLY A 11 -2.01 -9.21 -6.79
CA GLY A 11 -1.06 -9.27 -5.67
C GLY A 11 -1.74 -9.24 -4.30
N SER A 12 -0.94 -9.38 -3.23
CA SER A 12 -1.45 -9.41 -1.84
C SER A 12 -2.26 -8.17 -1.47
N ILE A 13 -1.76 -6.98 -1.79
CA ILE A 13 -2.48 -5.71 -1.52
C ILE A 13 -3.73 -5.61 -2.37
N GLY A 14 -3.61 -5.91 -3.68
CA GLY A 14 -4.74 -5.82 -4.60
C GLY A 14 -5.90 -6.74 -4.22
N THR A 15 -5.61 -8.00 -3.88
CA THR A 15 -6.66 -8.96 -3.48
C THR A 15 -7.37 -8.54 -2.20
N GLN A 16 -6.64 -8.02 -1.20
CA GLN A 16 -7.24 -7.50 0.02
C GLN A 16 -8.04 -6.21 -0.22
N THR A 17 -7.57 -5.34 -1.13
CA THR A 17 -8.34 -4.15 -1.55
C THR A 17 -9.67 -4.56 -2.18
N LEU A 18 -9.68 -5.56 -3.06
CA LEU A 18 -10.90 -6.04 -3.70
C LEU A 18 -11.85 -6.73 -2.71
N GLN A 19 -11.33 -7.48 -1.73
CA GLN A 19 -12.14 -8.03 -0.64
C GLN A 19 -12.82 -6.91 0.17
N ILE A 20 -12.10 -5.82 0.48
CA ILE A 20 -12.70 -4.67 1.15
C ILE A 20 -13.80 -4.05 0.29
N ALA A 21 -13.60 -3.91 -1.02
CA ALA A 21 -14.63 -3.38 -1.91
C ALA A 21 -15.88 -4.29 -1.96
N GLU A 22 -15.70 -5.61 -1.83
CA GLU A 22 -16.81 -6.57 -1.73
C GLU A 22 -17.53 -6.51 -0.37
N GLU A 23 -16.78 -6.28 0.72
CA GLU A 23 -17.36 -6.12 2.06
C GLU A 23 -18.14 -4.79 2.22
N PHE A 24 -17.78 -3.76 1.43
CA PHE A 24 -18.39 -2.41 1.49
C PHE A 24 -18.87 -1.92 0.12
N PRO A 25 -19.78 -2.64 -0.56
CA PRO A 25 -20.19 -2.32 -1.94
C PRO A 25 -20.89 -0.96 -2.10
N GLU A 26 -21.49 -0.44 -1.04
CA GLU A 26 -22.13 0.89 -1.05
C GLU A 26 -21.10 2.04 -0.90
N GLN A 27 -19.88 1.72 -0.47
CA GLN A 27 -18.82 2.70 -0.23
C GLN A 27 -17.84 2.77 -1.40
N PHE A 28 -17.52 1.62 -2.03
CA PHE A 28 -16.44 1.50 -3.01
C PHE A 28 -16.92 0.85 -4.30
N ARG A 29 -16.44 1.39 -5.42
CA ARG A 29 -16.59 0.81 -6.76
C ARG A 29 -15.23 0.67 -7.41
N VAL A 30 -14.93 -0.50 -7.93
CA VAL A 30 -13.68 -0.76 -8.67
C VAL A 30 -13.90 -0.37 -10.13
N VAL A 31 -13.10 0.58 -10.63
CA VAL A 31 -13.22 1.10 -12.02
C VAL A 31 -12.05 0.69 -12.89
N ALA A 32 -10.88 0.40 -12.30
CA ALA A 32 -9.71 -0.03 -13.04
C ALA A 32 -8.96 -1.13 -12.31
N LEU A 33 -8.48 -2.12 -13.05
CA LEU A 33 -7.63 -3.21 -12.54
C LEU A 33 -6.36 -3.31 -13.36
N THR A 34 -5.22 -3.55 -12.70
CA THR A 34 -4.01 -3.92 -13.41
C THR A 34 -3.44 -5.23 -12.88
N ALA A 35 -2.82 -6.02 -13.76
CA ALA A 35 -2.15 -7.25 -13.36
C ALA A 35 -0.87 -7.50 -14.19
N GLY A 36 -0.02 -8.41 -13.71
CA GLY A 36 1.10 -8.95 -14.46
C GLY A 36 0.64 -10.12 -15.36
N ARG A 37 0.88 -11.35 -14.87
CA ARG A 37 0.65 -12.59 -15.66
C ARG A 37 -0.44 -13.51 -15.11
N ASN A 38 -1.04 -13.20 -13.97
CA ASN A 38 -2.07 -14.06 -13.37
C ASN A 38 -3.44 -13.80 -14.01
N LEU A 39 -3.60 -14.25 -15.25
CA LEU A 39 -4.84 -14.05 -16.03
C LEU A 39 -6.04 -14.77 -15.41
N LYS A 40 -5.84 -15.94 -14.78
CA LYS A 40 -6.93 -16.69 -14.17
C LYS A 40 -7.62 -15.86 -13.09
N LEU A 41 -6.85 -15.37 -12.11
CA LEU A 41 -7.39 -14.55 -11.04
C LEU A 41 -7.94 -13.22 -11.55
N LEU A 42 -7.28 -12.63 -12.56
CA LEU A 42 -7.75 -11.38 -13.16
C LEU A 42 -9.12 -11.51 -13.80
N VAL A 43 -9.39 -12.60 -14.53
CA VAL A 43 -10.72 -12.88 -15.11
C VAL A 43 -11.79 -13.00 -14.02
N GLU A 44 -11.51 -13.72 -12.93
CA GLU A 44 -12.40 -13.82 -11.77
C GLU A 44 -12.69 -12.44 -11.16
N GLN A 45 -11.67 -11.57 -11.05
CA GLN A 45 -11.81 -10.20 -10.56
C GLN A 45 -12.65 -9.34 -11.50
N VAL A 46 -12.44 -9.43 -12.82
CA VAL A 46 -13.23 -8.71 -13.84
C VAL A 46 -14.70 -9.15 -13.80
N GLN A 47 -14.98 -10.46 -13.70
CA GLN A 47 -16.36 -10.95 -13.57
C GLN A 47 -17.08 -10.36 -12.37
N ARG A 48 -16.38 -10.23 -11.24
CA ARG A 48 -16.95 -9.82 -9.96
C ARG A 48 -17.13 -8.32 -9.86
N HIS A 49 -16.14 -7.54 -10.28
CA HIS A 49 -16.09 -6.10 -10.07
C HIS A 49 -16.53 -5.27 -11.29
N ARG A 50 -16.57 -5.86 -12.48
CA ARG A 50 -16.97 -5.18 -13.74
C ARG A 50 -16.26 -3.84 -13.94
N PRO A 51 -14.92 -3.80 -13.95
CA PRO A 51 -14.18 -2.55 -14.13
C PRO A 51 -14.39 -1.99 -15.53
N GLU A 52 -14.17 -0.69 -15.68
CA GLU A 52 -14.24 0.02 -16.97
C GLU A 52 -12.99 -0.23 -17.83
N VAL A 53 -11.83 -0.40 -17.17
CA VAL A 53 -10.54 -0.65 -17.83
C VAL A 53 -9.74 -1.72 -17.11
N VAL A 54 -9.03 -2.54 -17.89
CA VAL A 54 -8.08 -3.53 -17.39
C VAL A 54 -6.76 -3.38 -18.12
N ALA A 55 -5.67 -3.27 -17.37
CA ALA A 55 -4.33 -3.17 -17.94
C ALA A 55 -3.47 -4.38 -17.59
N LEU A 56 -2.71 -4.88 -18.57
CA LEU A 56 -1.68 -5.88 -18.37
C LEU A 56 -0.29 -5.27 -18.51
N ALA A 57 0.59 -5.57 -17.56
CA ALA A 57 1.99 -5.16 -17.65
C ALA A 57 2.69 -5.80 -18.88
N ASP A 58 2.31 -7.01 -19.24
CA ASP A 58 2.75 -7.74 -20.41
C ASP A 58 1.68 -7.61 -21.51
N ALA A 59 1.94 -6.74 -22.49
CA ALA A 59 0.99 -6.47 -23.58
C ALA A 59 0.75 -7.68 -24.49
N ASP A 60 1.69 -8.61 -24.57
CA ASP A 60 1.56 -9.81 -25.41
C ASP A 60 0.45 -10.75 -24.91
N LEU A 61 0.05 -10.62 -23.64
CA LEU A 61 -1.02 -11.40 -23.03
C LEU A 61 -2.42 -10.81 -23.25
N LEU A 62 -2.57 -9.65 -23.90
CA LEU A 62 -3.87 -9.01 -24.11
C LEU A 62 -4.84 -9.86 -24.90
N HIS A 63 -4.37 -10.51 -25.98
CA HIS A 63 -5.20 -11.39 -26.79
C HIS A 63 -5.70 -12.60 -25.98
N GLU A 64 -4.82 -13.22 -25.20
CA GLU A 64 -5.20 -14.34 -24.34
C GLU A 64 -6.21 -13.89 -23.27
N LEU A 65 -6.02 -12.72 -22.67
CA LEU A 65 -7.00 -12.16 -21.71
C LEU A 65 -8.36 -11.94 -22.38
N GLN A 66 -8.40 -11.38 -23.58
CA GLN A 66 -9.62 -11.13 -24.33
C GLN A 66 -10.42 -12.43 -24.60
N GLU A 67 -9.74 -13.49 -25.04
CA GLU A 67 -10.40 -14.79 -25.27
C GLU A 67 -10.91 -15.40 -23.95
N ARG A 68 -10.13 -15.34 -22.89
CA ARG A 68 -10.56 -15.82 -21.55
C ARG A 68 -11.76 -15.05 -21.00
N LEU A 69 -11.84 -13.74 -21.19
CA LEU A 69 -12.99 -12.93 -20.81
C LEU A 69 -14.23 -13.32 -21.61
N LYS A 70 -14.09 -13.54 -22.93
CA LYS A 70 -15.17 -13.99 -23.79
C LYS A 70 -15.69 -15.37 -23.37
N ASP A 71 -14.79 -16.33 -23.08
CA ASP A 71 -15.15 -17.67 -22.56
C ASP A 71 -15.87 -17.56 -21.20
N ALA A 72 -15.56 -16.56 -20.40
CA ALA A 72 -16.22 -16.25 -19.14
C ALA A 72 -17.53 -15.46 -19.30
N GLY A 73 -18.01 -15.25 -20.54
CA GLY A 73 -19.24 -14.53 -20.83
C GLY A 73 -19.15 -13.01 -20.76
N ILE A 74 -17.93 -12.45 -20.79
CA ILE A 74 -17.68 -11.01 -20.76
C ILE A 74 -17.26 -10.55 -22.14
N ALA A 75 -18.21 -10.00 -22.92
CA ALA A 75 -17.98 -9.55 -24.28
C ALA A 75 -18.89 -8.35 -24.66
N GLY A 76 -18.56 -7.69 -25.74
CA GLY A 76 -19.36 -6.56 -26.24
C GLY A 76 -19.36 -5.37 -25.28
N ALA A 77 -20.53 -4.84 -24.98
CA ALA A 77 -20.68 -3.66 -24.11
C ALA A 77 -20.29 -3.89 -22.63
N ASP A 78 -20.27 -5.15 -22.19
CA ASP A 78 -19.90 -5.53 -20.81
C ASP A 78 -18.39 -5.76 -20.65
N ALA A 79 -17.63 -5.78 -21.75
CA ALA A 79 -16.19 -5.96 -21.70
C ALA A 79 -15.48 -4.66 -21.30
N PRO A 80 -14.49 -4.74 -20.38
CA PRO A 80 -13.66 -3.59 -20.06
C PRO A 80 -12.80 -3.18 -21.26
N GLN A 81 -12.38 -1.92 -21.30
CA GLN A 81 -11.31 -1.52 -22.21
C GLN A 81 -10.02 -2.25 -21.80
N LEU A 82 -9.37 -2.95 -22.75
CA LEU A 82 -8.11 -3.64 -22.52
C LEU A 82 -6.94 -2.81 -23.04
N VAL A 83 -5.95 -2.58 -22.18
CA VAL A 83 -4.73 -1.83 -22.48
C VAL A 83 -3.50 -2.60 -21.96
N GLY A 84 -2.32 -2.36 -22.50
CA GLY A 84 -1.15 -3.15 -22.13
C GLY A 84 0.16 -2.37 -22.13
N GLY A 85 1.18 -2.98 -21.52
CA GLY A 85 2.50 -2.39 -21.37
C GLY A 85 2.53 -1.26 -20.34
N ALA A 86 3.64 -0.54 -20.29
CA ALA A 86 3.86 0.58 -19.38
C ALA A 86 2.80 1.69 -19.57
N ASP A 87 2.46 2.01 -20.81
CA ASP A 87 1.46 3.02 -21.11
C ASP A 87 0.07 2.59 -20.67
N GLY A 88 -0.28 1.31 -20.84
CA GLY A 88 -1.54 0.77 -20.34
C GLY A 88 -1.67 0.85 -18.82
N LEU A 89 -0.59 0.60 -18.08
CA LEU A 89 -0.57 0.77 -16.63
C LEU A 89 -0.80 2.24 -16.24
N ASN A 90 -0.18 3.18 -16.96
CA ASN A 90 -0.37 4.62 -16.74
C ASN A 90 -1.81 5.05 -17.02
N VAL A 91 -2.44 4.52 -18.08
CA VAL A 91 -3.85 4.78 -18.41
C VAL A 91 -4.78 4.31 -17.28
N ALA A 92 -4.59 3.08 -16.79
CA ALA A 92 -5.41 2.56 -15.68
C ALA A 92 -5.19 3.35 -14.36
N ALA A 93 -3.97 3.82 -14.11
CA ALA A 93 -3.65 4.64 -12.96
C ALA A 93 -4.28 6.05 -13.01
N ALA A 94 -4.39 6.62 -14.21
CA ALA A 94 -4.94 7.95 -14.45
C ALA A 94 -6.41 7.93 -14.92
N TRP A 95 -7.12 6.79 -14.76
CA TRP A 95 -8.46 6.61 -15.27
C TRP A 95 -9.43 7.69 -14.79
N ASP A 96 -10.17 8.29 -15.70
CA ASP A 96 -10.93 9.52 -15.44
C ASP A 96 -11.92 9.36 -14.29
N SER A 97 -12.66 8.25 -14.26
CA SER A 97 -13.68 8.01 -13.23
C SER A 97 -13.11 7.58 -11.87
N ALA A 98 -11.79 7.31 -11.76
CA ALA A 98 -11.19 6.95 -10.49
C ALA A 98 -11.03 8.17 -9.57
N ASP A 99 -11.42 8.06 -8.31
CA ASP A 99 -11.17 9.05 -7.25
C ASP A 99 -9.85 8.77 -6.54
N LEU A 100 -9.53 7.49 -6.33
CA LEU A 100 -8.39 7.03 -5.57
C LEU A 100 -7.71 5.84 -6.25
N VAL A 101 -6.38 5.82 -6.20
CA VAL A 101 -5.55 4.77 -6.78
C VAL A 101 -4.82 4.01 -5.69
N VAL A 102 -5.02 2.71 -5.60
CA VAL A 102 -4.26 1.81 -4.72
C VAL A 102 -3.04 1.30 -5.46
N THR A 103 -1.84 1.64 -4.99
CA THR A 103 -0.58 1.28 -5.65
C THR A 103 0.02 0.02 -5.05
N GLY A 104 -0.40 -1.15 -5.53
CA GLY A 104 0.06 -2.47 -5.09
C GLY A 104 1.09 -3.15 -6.02
N ILE A 105 1.65 -2.44 -7.00
CA ILE A 105 2.70 -2.95 -7.88
C ILE A 105 4.02 -3.00 -7.10
N VAL A 106 4.71 -4.13 -7.14
CA VAL A 106 5.96 -4.35 -6.41
C VAL A 106 7.15 -3.71 -7.14
N GLY A 107 8.05 -3.09 -6.38
CA GLY A 107 9.30 -2.53 -6.90
C GLY A 107 9.11 -1.25 -7.73
N CYS A 108 10.15 -0.84 -8.44
CA CYS A 108 10.16 0.43 -9.21
C CYS A 108 9.18 0.47 -10.39
N ALA A 109 8.59 -0.68 -10.78
CA ALA A 109 7.57 -0.72 -11.83
C ALA A 109 6.30 0.08 -11.47
N GLY A 110 6.04 0.30 -10.18
CA GLY A 110 4.95 1.13 -9.69
C GLY A 110 5.16 2.64 -9.82
N LEU A 111 6.39 3.11 -10.06
CA LEU A 111 6.73 4.54 -10.04
C LEU A 111 6.00 5.34 -11.13
N LEU A 112 6.10 4.92 -12.38
CA LEU A 112 5.49 5.67 -13.50
C LEU A 112 3.96 5.70 -13.42
N PRO A 113 3.26 4.58 -13.14
CA PRO A 113 1.82 4.62 -12.90
C PRO A 113 1.42 5.50 -11.70
N THR A 114 2.21 5.51 -10.62
CA THR A 114 1.97 6.40 -9.47
C THR A 114 2.09 7.88 -9.88
N LEU A 115 3.12 8.25 -10.64
CA LEU A 115 3.27 9.61 -11.17
C LEU A 115 2.13 9.98 -12.13
N ALA A 116 1.65 9.04 -12.96
CA ALA A 116 0.52 9.26 -13.84
C ALA A 116 -0.76 9.57 -13.04
N ALA A 117 -1.03 8.81 -11.97
CA ALA A 117 -2.14 9.06 -11.07
C ALA A 117 -2.06 10.45 -10.41
N ILE A 118 -0.88 10.81 -9.87
CA ILE A 118 -0.64 12.13 -9.25
C ILE A 118 -0.92 13.25 -10.24
N ARG A 119 -0.36 13.17 -11.46
CA ARG A 119 -0.53 14.19 -12.50
C ARG A 119 -1.97 14.33 -12.97
N ALA A 120 -2.74 13.24 -12.89
CA ALA A 120 -4.18 13.23 -13.15
C ALA A 120 -5.02 13.72 -11.94
N GLY A 121 -4.40 14.17 -10.85
CA GLY A 121 -5.09 14.70 -9.68
C GLY A 121 -5.77 13.63 -8.81
N LYS A 122 -5.38 12.36 -8.95
CA LYS A 122 -5.98 11.26 -8.17
C LYS A 122 -5.34 11.16 -6.79
N ASP A 123 -6.14 10.86 -5.77
CA ASP A 123 -5.62 10.48 -4.47
C ASP A 123 -4.95 9.11 -4.52
N LEU A 124 -3.99 8.87 -3.62
CA LEU A 124 -3.20 7.65 -3.59
C LEU A 124 -3.33 6.93 -2.25
N ALA A 125 -3.60 5.63 -2.28
CA ALA A 125 -3.31 4.70 -1.20
C ALA A 125 -1.99 4.00 -1.54
N LEU A 126 -0.88 4.51 -0.99
CA LEU A 126 0.46 4.08 -1.35
C LEU A 126 0.87 2.85 -0.55
N ALA A 127 0.94 1.69 -1.21
CA ALA A 127 1.50 0.45 -0.67
C ALA A 127 2.84 0.07 -1.32
N ASN A 128 3.26 0.82 -2.34
CA ASN A 128 4.54 0.66 -3.03
C ASN A 128 5.58 1.63 -2.46
N LYS A 129 6.30 1.21 -1.42
CA LYS A 129 7.33 2.02 -0.75
C LYS A 129 8.49 2.40 -1.66
N GLU A 130 8.83 1.56 -2.63
CA GLU A 130 9.92 1.79 -3.56
C GLU A 130 9.73 3.07 -4.38
N THR A 131 8.50 3.49 -4.61
CA THR A 131 8.19 4.77 -5.26
C THR A 131 8.75 5.96 -4.49
N MET A 132 8.55 6.01 -3.17
CA MET A 132 9.09 7.09 -2.34
C MET A 132 10.61 6.98 -2.17
N ILE A 133 11.12 5.78 -2.00
CA ILE A 133 12.54 5.53 -1.79
C ILE A 133 13.36 5.91 -3.02
N ALA A 134 12.93 5.46 -4.20
CA ALA A 134 13.65 5.69 -5.46
C ALA A 134 13.45 7.10 -6.02
N ALA A 135 12.32 7.73 -5.75
CA ALA A 135 11.93 8.97 -6.43
C ALA A 135 11.20 10.00 -5.55
N GLY A 136 11.34 9.93 -4.23
CA GLY A 136 10.74 10.91 -3.30
C GLY A 136 10.95 12.36 -3.72
N PRO A 137 12.19 12.79 -4.07
CA PRO A 137 12.45 14.15 -4.56
C PRO A 137 11.69 14.55 -5.84
N VAL A 138 11.21 13.59 -6.62
CA VAL A 138 10.38 13.82 -7.81
C VAL A 138 8.89 13.73 -7.47
N VAL A 139 8.50 12.77 -6.66
CA VAL A 139 7.10 12.51 -6.28
C VAL A 139 6.52 13.64 -5.45
N LEU A 140 7.27 14.16 -4.47
CA LEU A 140 6.79 15.20 -3.56
C LEU A 140 6.43 16.52 -4.26
N PRO A 141 7.25 17.08 -5.17
CA PRO A 141 6.87 18.25 -5.96
C PRO A 141 5.63 18.03 -6.84
N GLU A 142 5.48 16.83 -7.45
CA GLU A 142 4.32 16.50 -8.27
C GLU A 142 3.03 16.43 -7.41
N LEU A 143 3.09 15.83 -6.21
CA LEU A 143 1.98 15.83 -5.24
C LEU A 143 1.58 17.25 -4.86
N LYS A 144 2.55 18.10 -4.53
CA LYS A 144 2.30 19.50 -4.19
C LYS A 144 1.65 20.27 -5.34
N LYS A 145 2.08 20.02 -6.57
CA LYS A 145 1.56 20.67 -7.77
C LYS A 145 0.15 20.22 -8.12
N SER A 146 -0.14 18.93 -8.04
CA SER A 146 -1.45 18.37 -8.40
C SER A 146 -2.51 18.61 -7.31
N GLY A 147 -2.08 18.74 -6.04
CA GLY A 147 -2.97 18.77 -4.89
C GLY A 147 -3.53 17.40 -4.51
N SER A 148 -3.05 16.32 -5.13
CA SER A 148 -3.38 14.94 -4.77
C SER A 148 -2.94 14.61 -3.35
N ARG A 149 -3.71 13.78 -2.66
CA ARG A 149 -3.37 13.28 -1.33
C ARG A 149 -2.68 11.93 -1.45
N LEU A 150 -1.65 11.74 -0.63
CA LEU A 150 -0.97 10.46 -0.51
C LEU A 150 -1.27 9.88 0.88
N LEU A 151 -1.94 8.74 0.93
CA LEU A 151 -2.34 8.03 2.14
C LEU A 151 -1.46 6.77 2.24
N PRO A 152 -0.64 6.62 3.29
CA PRO A 152 0.25 5.47 3.42
C PRO A 152 -0.55 4.22 3.80
N ALA A 153 -0.44 3.18 2.96
CA ALA A 153 -1.08 1.88 3.20
C ALA A 153 -0.11 0.85 3.81
N ASP A 154 1.19 1.14 3.89
CA ASP A 154 2.11 0.31 4.67
C ASP A 154 1.76 0.43 6.17
N SER A 155 1.74 -0.67 6.90
CA SER A 155 1.15 -0.75 8.24
C SER A 155 1.78 0.23 9.24
N GLU A 156 3.08 0.35 9.24
CA GLU A 156 3.85 1.23 10.12
C GLU A 156 3.60 2.71 9.80
N HIS A 157 3.65 3.07 8.53
CA HIS A 157 3.40 4.45 8.09
C HIS A 157 1.93 4.84 8.25
N SER A 158 1.01 3.91 8.00
CA SER A 158 -0.42 4.11 8.31
C SER A 158 -0.64 4.35 9.79
N ALA A 159 0.06 3.63 10.67
CA ALA A 159 -0.02 3.82 12.10
C ALA A 159 0.44 5.23 12.52
N ILE A 160 1.58 5.68 12.01
CA ILE A 160 2.09 7.04 12.25
C ILE A 160 1.10 8.08 11.73
N PHE A 161 0.62 7.91 10.50
CA PHE A 161 -0.39 8.77 9.91
C PHE A 161 -1.66 8.87 10.78
N GLN A 162 -2.13 7.74 11.34
CA GLN A 162 -3.28 7.70 12.25
C GLN A 162 -2.99 8.41 13.57
N CYS A 163 -1.80 8.27 14.14
CA CYS A 163 -1.40 8.95 15.37
C CYS A 163 -1.26 10.47 15.17
N LEU A 164 -0.91 10.93 13.98
CA LEU A 164 -0.80 12.35 13.63
C LEU A 164 -2.17 13.03 13.41
N GLN A 165 -3.27 12.26 13.28
CA GLN A 165 -4.61 12.86 13.21
C GLN A 165 -4.95 13.56 14.53
N GLY A 166 -5.51 14.78 14.44
CA GLY A 166 -5.76 15.61 15.62
C GLY A 166 -4.57 16.45 16.10
N THR A 167 -3.42 16.38 15.43
CA THR A 167 -2.32 17.32 15.59
C THR A 167 -2.39 18.43 14.51
N PRO A 168 -1.64 19.56 14.65
CA PRO A 168 -1.55 20.58 13.62
C PRO A 168 -1.09 20.07 12.26
N TRP A 169 -0.42 18.93 12.23
CA TRP A 169 -0.03 18.26 10.99
C TRP A 169 -1.25 17.82 10.15
N ALA A 170 -2.30 17.31 10.80
CA ALA A 170 -3.51 16.85 10.13
C ALA A 170 -4.30 17.99 9.47
N GLU A 171 -4.25 19.19 10.04
CA GLU A 171 -4.92 20.38 9.49
C GLU A 171 -4.28 20.83 8.18
N ASN A 172 -2.98 20.60 8.03
CA ASN A 172 -2.25 20.85 6.79
C ASN A 172 -2.22 19.62 5.89
N ALA A 173 -3.02 18.59 6.20
CA ALA A 173 -3.02 17.23 5.66
C ALA A 173 -3.41 17.07 4.18
N ARG A 174 -3.04 17.97 3.35
CA ARG A 174 -2.45 17.60 2.09
C ARG A 174 -1.09 17.05 2.47
N LEU A 175 -0.95 15.73 2.55
CA LEU A 175 0.30 15.03 2.78
C LEU A 175 1.33 15.46 1.74
N SER A 176 1.72 16.67 1.80
CA SER A 176 2.90 17.20 1.16
C SER A 176 3.99 17.19 2.22
N THR A 177 4.32 16.14 2.58
CA THR A 177 5.48 15.47 3.01
C THR A 177 6.73 16.30 2.81
N GLY A 178 7.66 16.13 3.66
CA GLY A 178 8.87 16.90 3.72
C GLY A 178 8.74 18.21 4.49
N VAL A 179 7.61 18.47 5.17
CA VAL A 179 7.48 19.57 6.12
C VAL A 179 7.49 19.02 7.53
N PRO A 180 8.45 19.43 8.38
CA PRO A 180 8.50 18.99 9.77
C PRO A 180 7.15 19.24 10.47
N THR A 181 6.66 18.22 11.16
CA THR A 181 5.42 18.31 11.93
C THR A 181 5.68 19.11 13.21
N PRO A 182 5.08 20.27 13.43
CA PRO A 182 5.23 21.00 14.68
C PRO A 182 4.82 20.15 15.87
N GLY A 183 5.70 20.04 16.87
CA GLY A 183 5.45 19.25 18.08
C GLY A 183 5.72 17.75 17.95
N LEU A 184 6.07 17.22 16.80
CA LEU A 184 6.56 15.85 16.65
C LEU A 184 8.04 15.81 16.98
N ARG A 185 8.42 15.01 17.97
CA ARG A 185 9.81 14.85 18.43
C ARG A 185 10.51 13.74 17.64
N ARG A 186 9.88 12.56 17.57
CA ARG A 186 10.40 11.39 16.83
C ARG A 186 9.30 10.43 16.46
N ILE A 187 9.64 9.56 15.53
CA ILE A 187 8.86 8.40 15.11
C ILE A 187 9.56 7.13 15.62
N GLN A 188 8.79 6.17 16.09
CA GLN A 188 9.25 4.85 16.48
C GLN A 188 8.59 3.80 15.58
N LEU A 189 9.31 3.39 14.53
CA LEU A 189 8.89 2.32 13.63
C LEU A 189 9.04 0.97 14.32
N THR A 190 7.95 0.23 14.47
CA THR A 190 8.04 -1.14 14.98
C THR A 190 8.44 -2.10 13.87
N ALA A 191 9.10 -3.19 14.25
CA ALA A 191 9.50 -4.27 13.34
C ALA A 191 9.24 -5.62 14.01
N SER A 192 8.72 -6.60 13.26
CA SER A 192 8.60 -7.99 13.75
C SER A 192 9.96 -8.63 14.06
N GLY A 193 11.02 -8.10 13.43
CA GLY A 193 12.38 -8.66 13.46
C GLY A 193 12.65 -9.65 12.34
N GLY A 194 11.61 -10.09 11.61
CA GLY A 194 11.75 -11.03 10.49
C GLY A 194 12.11 -12.46 10.89
N ALA A 195 12.37 -13.29 9.88
CA ALA A 195 12.64 -14.72 10.06
C ALA A 195 13.96 -14.97 10.82
N PHE A 196 14.93 -14.10 10.69
CA PHE A 196 16.28 -14.28 11.27
C PHE A 196 16.48 -13.57 12.59
N ARG A 197 15.44 -13.01 13.20
CA ARG A 197 15.52 -12.22 14.45
C ARG A 197 16.31 -12.89 15.56
N ASP A 198 16.09 -14.19 15.75
CA ASP A 198 16.66 -14.95 16.85
C ASP A 198 17.86 -15.82 16.41
N TRP A 199 18.36 -15.62 15.18
CA TRP A 199 19.47 -16.40 14.61
C TRP A 199 20.82 -15.84 15.03
N THR A 200 21.75 -16.74 15.31
CA THR A 200 23.17 -16.40 15.53
C THR A 200 23.89 -16.16 14.19
N ALA A 201 25.04 -15.51 14.22
CA ALA A 201 25.88 -15.35 13.02
C ALA A 201 26.21 -16.70 12.35
N ALA A 202 26.44 -17.75 13.13
CA ALA A 202 26.73 -19.09 12.61
C ALA A 202 25.49 -19.76 11.95
N ASP A 203 24.29 -19.42 12.40
CA ASP A 203 23.07 -19.88 11.76
C ASP A 203 22.85 -19.16 10.44
N LEU A 204 23.12 -17.84 10.37
CA LEU A 204 22.99 -17.03 9.16
C LEU A 204 23.90 -17.52 8.03
N GLU A 205 25.10 -18.03 8.33
CA GLU A 205 25.98 -18.63 7.32
C GLU A 205 25.36 -19.85 6.61
N LYS A 206 24.37 -20.48 7.24
CA LYS A 206 23.69 -21.68 6.72
C LYS A 206 22.29 -21.37 6.19
N ALA A 207 21.89 -20.09 6.19
CA ALA A 207 20.55 -19.66 5.79
C ALA A 207 20.21 -20.09 4.36
N THR A 208 19.04 -20.65 4.19
CA THR A 208 18.53 -21.07 2.89
C THR A 208 17.47 -20.09 2.36
N VAL A 209 17.12 -20.22 1.08
CA VAL A 209 16.01 -19.45 0.49
C VAL A 209 14.69 -19.78 1.21
N ALA A 210 14.50 -21.02 1.64
CA ALA A 210 13.28 -21.42 2.37
C ALA A 210 13.17 -20.68 3.70
N ASP A 211 14.27 -20.55 4.44
CA ASP A 211 14.30 -19.82 5.70
C ASP A 211 14.01 -18.33 5.50
N ALA A 212 14.65 -17.71 4.50
CA ALA A 212 14.46 -16.29 4.19
C ALA A 212 13.05 -15.96 3.67
N THR A 213 12.32 -16.93 3.13
CA THR A 213 10.95 -16.76 2.62
C THR A 213 9.86 -17.21 3.61
N SER A 214 10.25 -17.56 4.85
CA SER A 214 9.33 -17.92 5.92
C SER A 214 9.22 -16.76 6.93
N HIS A 215 8.01 -16.19 7.08
CA HIS A 215 7.80 -15.13 8.08
C HIS A 215 6.89 -15.62 9.21
N PRO A 216 7.26 -15.37 10.51
CA PRO A 216 6.52 -15.94 11.64
C PRO A 216 5.09 -15.42 11.80
N ASN A 217 4.83 -14.14 11.45
CA ASN A 217 3.56 -13.48 11.77
C ASN A 217 2.76 -13.04 10.53
N TRP A 218 3.42 -12.84 9.38
CA TRP A 218 2.79 -12.26 8.19
C TRP A 218 2.84 -13.19 6.99
N SER A 219 1.73 -13.29 6.28
CA SER A 219 1.69 -13.92 4.95
C SER A 219 1.87 -12.85 3.88
N MET A 220 3.06 -12.78 3.32
CA MET A 220 3.46 -11.70 2.41
C MET A 220 4.05 -12.23 1.10
N GLY A 221 4.21 -11.33 0.11
CA GLY A 221 4.95 -11.64 -1.12
C GLY A 221 6.42 -11.98 -0.85
N ARG A 222 7.04 -12.76 -1.74
CA ARG A 222 8.42 -13.27 -1.57
C ARG A 222 9.46 -12.16 -1.34
N LYS A 223 9.37 -11.06 -2.12
CA LYS A 223 10.34 -9.94 -2.02
C LYS A 223 10.34 -9.33 -0.62
N ILE A 224 9.19 -8.91 -0.13
CA ILE A 224 9.07 -8.26 1.18
C ILE A 224 9.39 -9.23 2.33
N THR A 225 9.14 -10.54 2.17
CA THR A 225 9.50 -11.54 3.17
C THR A 225 11.02 -11.67 3.32
N VAL A 226 11.76 -11.69 2.20
CA VAL A 226 13.25 -11.70 2.22
C VAL A 226 13.78 -10.38 2.79
N ASP A 227 13.22 -9.24 2.40
CA ASP A 227 13.61 -7.95 2.95
C ASP A 227 13.39 -7.88 4.46
N SER A 228 12.28 -8.46 4.95
CA SER A 228 11.98 -8.56 6.38
C SER A 228 12.98 -9.44 7.12
N ALA A 229 13.36 -10.58 6.54
CA ALA A 229 14.32 -11.51 7.15
C ALA A 229 15.68 -10.86 7.47
N SER A 230 16.14 -9.94 6.60
CA SER A 230 17.40 -9.21 6.74
C SER A 230 17.26 -7.83 7.39
N LEU A 231 16.07 -7.42 7.83
CA LEU A 231 15.71 -6.06 8.25
C LEU A 231 15.86 -4.99 7.14
N MET A 232 16.15 -5.37 5.91
CA MET A 232 16.18 -4.43 4.77
C MET A 232 14.83 -3.75 4.59
N ASN A 233 13.72 -4.49 4.78
CA ASN A 233 12.38 -3.88 4.74
C ASN A 233 12.27 -2.69 5.71
N LYS A 234 12.80 -2.83 6.93
CA LYS A 234 12.77 -1.75 7.90
C LYS A 234 13.69 -0.58 7.51
N GLY A 235 14.85 -0.85 6.90
CA GLY A 235 15.69 0.18 6.32
C GLY A 235 14.98 0.96 5.20
N LEU A 236 14.25 0.27 4.33
CA LEU A 236 13.42 0.90 3.29
C LEU A 236 12.31 1.76 3.91
N GLU A 237 11.67 1.30 4.97
CA GLU A 237 10.62 2.02 5.67
C GLU A 237 11.13 3.28 6.39
N VAL A 238 12.35 3.29 6.92
CA VAL A 238 12.99 4.50 7.47
C VAL A 238 13.13 5.57 6.39
N ILE A 239 13.56 5.18 5.18
CA ILE A 239 13.68 6.13 4.05
C ILE A 239 12.29 6.63 3.63
N GLU A 240 11.30 5.77 3.57
CA GLU A 240 9.93 6.15 3.26
C GLU A 240 9.37 7.12 4.30
N ALA A 241 9.56 6.84 5.61
CA ALA A 241 9.12 7.70 6.70
C ALA A 241 9.76 9.10 6.64
N HIS A 242 11.05 9.17 6.30
CA HIS A 242 11.74 10.44 6.08
C HIS A 242 11.01 11.30 5.04
N TYR A 243 10.68 10.73 3.88
CA TYR A 243 9.95 11.45 2.84
C TYR A 243 8.50 11.73 3.20
N LEU A 244 7.79 10.79 3.83
CA LEU A 244 6.37 10.96 4.16
C LEU A 244 6.13 12.00 5.25
N PHE A 245 6.96 12.02 6.28
CA PHE A 245 6.72 12.83 7.47
C PHE A 245 7.70 13.99 7.64
N GLY A 246 8.69 14.12 6.76
CA GLY A 246 9.64 15.24 6.75
C GLY A 246 10.59 15.29 7.94
N LEU A 247 10.88 14.14 8.55
CA LEU A 247 11.81 14.03 9.66
C LEU A 247 13.20 13.63 9.18
N ASP A 248 14.22 14.17 9.82
CA ASP A 248 15.58 13.70 9.67
C ASP A 248 15.74 12.28 10.25
N TYR A 249 16.66 11.50 9.71
CA TYR A 249 16.88 10.10 10.10
C TYR A 249 17.16 9.92 11.59
N ASP A 250 17.81 10.88 12.24
CA ASP A 250 18.10 10.87 13.68
C ASP A 250 16.83 10.93 14.56
N HIS A 251 15.67 11.25 13.97
CA HIS A 251 14.37 11.29 14.63
C HIS A 251 13.48 10.10 14.25
N ILE A 252 14.03 9.10 13.56
CA ILE A 252 13.31 7.88 13.16
C ILE A 252 14.01 6.68 13.82
N GLU A 253 13.42 6.14 14.85
CA GLU A 253 13.94 5.00 15.60
C GLU A 253 13.27 3.70 15.17
N ILE A 254 13.96 2.57 15.32
CA ILE A 254 13.43 1.23 15.08
C ILE A 254 13.27 0.52 16.41
N VAL A 255 12.09 -0.06 16.65
CA VAL A 255 11.78 -0.87 17.84
C VAL A 255 11.38 -2.28 17.40
N ILE A 256 12.15 -3.28 17.81
CA ILE A 256 11.77 -4.68 17.55
C ILE A 256 10.61 -5.07 18.46
N HIS A 257 9.46 -5.38 17.86
CA HIS A 257 8.22 -5.78 18.50
C HIS A 257 7.69 -7.07 17.87
N PRO A 258 8.11 -8.23 18.36
CA PRO A 258 7.83 -9.53 17.74
C PRO A 258 6.35 -9.84 17.54
N GLN A 259 5.50 -9.40 18.46
CA GLN A 259 4.05 -9.65 18.42
C GLN A 259 3.33 -8.90 17.29
N SER A 260 3.94 -7.80 16.79
CA SER A 260 3.38 -6.95 15.75
C SER A 260 1.97 -6.39 16.05
N ILE A 261 1.62 -6.24 17.32
CA ILE A 261 0.35 -5.64 17.77
C ILE A 261 0.42 -4.12 17.74
N ILE A 262 1.53 -3.54 18.19
CA ILE A 262 1.82 -2.11 18.04
C ILE A 262 2.44 -1.93 16.66
N HIS A 263 1.72 -1.20 15.79
CA HIS A 263 2.18 -1.03 14.41
C HIS A 263 3.20 0.10 14.25
N SER A 264 3.14 1.16 15.02
CA SER A 264 4.18 2.20 15.23
C SER A 264 3.71 3.22 16.24
N MET A 265 4.62 4.12 16.63
CA MET A 265 4.37 5.14 17.64
C MET A 265 4.98 6.48 17.23
N ILE A 266 4.45 7.56 17.78
CA ILE A 266 5.05 8.90 17.74
C ILE A 266 5.28 9.41 19.13
N GLU A 267 6.36 10.16 19.33
CA GLU A 267 6.63 10.92 20.56
C GLU A 267 6.47 12.41 20.26
N LEU A 268 5.68 13.07 21.09
CA LEU A 268 5.42 14.50 20.98
C LEU A 268 6.34 15.32 21.89
N ALA A 269 6.40 16.63 21.67
CA ALA A 269 7.27 17.55 22.42
C ALA A 269 7.01 17.60 23.92
N ASP A 270 5.78 17.30 24.33
CA ASP A 270 5.35 17.19 25.74
C ASP A 270 5.67 15.82 26.38
N SER A 271 6.42 14.98 25.68
CA SER A 271 6.77 13.60 26.05
C SER A 271 5.61 12.60 25.97
N SER A 272 4.45 12.97 25.44
CA SER A 272 3.38 12.03 25.16
C SER A 272 3.78 11.08 24.04
N VAL A 273 3.46 9.79 24.20
CA VAL A 273 3.64 8.76 23.15
C VAL A 273 2.26 8.29 22.71
N LEU A 274 1.99 8.40 21.41
CA LEU A 274 0.78 7.88 20.78
C LEU A 274 1.13 6.67 19.94
N ALA A 275 0.32 5.63 20.02
CA ALA A 275 0.51 4.38 19.30
C ALA A 275 -0.78 3.93 18.62
N GLN A 276 -0.67 3.35 17.43
CA GLN A 276 -1.77 2.64 16.81
C GLN A 276 -1.55 1.13 16.99
N LEU A 277 -2.59 0.46 17.47
CA LEU A 277 -2.58 -0.96 17.77
C LEU A 277 -3.66 -1.69 16.95
N GLY A 278 -3.38 -2.93 16.57
CA GLY A 278 -4.33 -3.80 15.87
C GLY A 278 -3.73 -5.19 15.64
N TRP A 279 -4.58 -6.11 15.20
CA TRP A 279 -4.08 -7.39 14.70
C TRP A 279 -3.26 -7.18 13.43
N PRO A 280 -2.22 -8.01 13.16
CA PRO A 280 -1.39 -7.89 11.97
C PRO A 280 -2.17 -8.32 10.71
N ASP A 281 -2.94 -7.38 10.16
CA ASP A 281 -3.77 -7.55 8.97
C ASP A 281 -3.71 -6.28 8.11
N MET A 282 -3.31 -6.43 6.84
CA MET A 282 -3.23 -5.31 5.89
C MET A 282 -4.59 -4.73 5.49
N LYS A 283 -5.69 -5.44 5.74
CA LYS A 283 -7.03 -4.90 5.49
C LYS A 283 -7.29 -3.60 6.26
N LEU A 284 -6.79 -3.51 7.50
CA LEU A 284 -7.02 -2.33 8.34
C LEU A 284 -6.37 -1.06 7.76
N PRO A 285 -5.07 -1.00 7.47
CA PRO A 285 -4.47 0.18 6.86
C PRO A 285 -5.01 0.48 5.45
N ILE A 286 -5.31 -0.55 4.65
CA ILE A 286 -5.92 -0.36 3.32
C ILE A 286 -7.31 0.26 3.48
N LEU A 287 -8.19 -0.30 4.32
CA LEU A 287 -9.53 0.26 4.57
C LEU A 287 -9.44 1.72 5.05
N TYR A 288 -8.50 2.02 5.94
CA TYR A 288 -8.32 3.38 6.42
C TYR A 288 -7.96 4.35 5.30
N CYS A 289 -7.08 3.96 4.36
CA CYS A 289 -6.80 4.77 3.16
C CYS A 289 -8.05 4.93 2.28
N LEU A 290 -8.79 3.86 2.05
CA LEU A 290 -9.97 3.90 1.19
C LEU A 290 -11.08 4.77 1.78
N SER A 291 -11.30 4.72 3.10
CA SER A 291 -12.40 5.42 3.77
C SER A 291 -12.03 6.80 4.28
N TRP A 292 -10.74 7.13 4.38
CA TRP A 292 -10.27 8.40 4.95
C TRP A 292 -11.03 9.62 4.38
N PRO A 293 -11.42 10.60 5.23
CA PRO A 293 -11.08 10.77 6.66
C PRO A 293 -12.01 9.99 7.63
N SER A 294 -13.00 9.28 7.13
CA SER A 294 -13.93 8.51 7.95
C SER A 294 -13.34 7.18 8.38
N ARG A 295 -13.95 6.58 9.43
CA ARG A 295 -13.69 5.19 9.83
C ARG A 295 -14.98 4.40 9.66
N LEU A 296 -14.92 3.31 8.90
CA LEU A 296 -16.04 2.41 8.71
C LEU A 296 -16.10 1.37 9.82
N GLU A 297 -17.29 1.00 10.23
CA GLU A 297 -17.50 -0.12 11.12
C GLU A 297 -17.22 -1.43 10.40
N THR A 298 -16.44 -2.31 11.03
CA THR A 298 -16.03 -3.59 10.43
C THR A 298 -16.50 -4.76 11.28
N PRO A 299 -16.79 -5.92 10.66
CA PRO A 299 -17.09 -7.16 11.39
C PRO A 299 -15.81 -7.88 11.86
N TRP A 300 -14.63 -7.26 11.68
CA TRP A 300 -13.35 -7.89 11.94
C TRP A 300 -13.07 -8.03 13.44
N ARG A 301 -12.21 -9.00 13.78
CA ARG A 301 -11.83 -9.27 15.16
C ARG A 301 -11.27 -8.02 15.82
N ARG A 302 -11.86 -7.64 16.95
CA ARG A 302 -11.37 -6.52 17.75
C ARG A 302 -10.17 -6.94 18.59
N LEU A 303 -9.23 -6.01 18.80
CA LEU A 303 -8.12 -6.23 19.71
C LEU A 303 -8.64 -6.05 21.15
N ASP A 304 -8.41 -7.04 21.97
CA ASP A 304 -8.62 -6.99 23.41
C ASP A 304 -7.25 -7.10 24.11
N LEU A 305 -6.91 -6.09 24.91
CA LEU A 305 -5.66 -6.05 25.66
C LEU A 305 -5.80 -6.66 27.06
N THR A 306 -6.98 -7.15 27.42
CA THR A 306 -7.23 -7.81 28.70
C THR A 306 -7.05 -9.34 28.63
N GLU A 307 -6.95 -9.90 27.43
CA GLU A 307 -6.60 -11.28 27.13
C GLU A 307 -5.09 -11.40 26.78
#